data_fe3759c12694784d5f92882b2fdc2812
#
_entry.id   fe3759c12694784d5f92882b2fdc2812
#
_cell.length_a   1.000
_cell.length_b   1.000
_cell.length_c   1.000
_cell.angle_alpha   90.00
_cell.angle_beta   90.00
_cell.angle_gamma   90.00
#
_symmetry.space_group_name_H-M   'P 1'
#
loop_
_entity.id
_entity.type
_entity.pdbx_description
1 polymer ?
#
loop_
_entity_poly.entity_id
_entity_poly.type
_entity_poly.pdbx_seq_one_letter_code
_entity_poly.pdbx_strand_id
1 'polypeptide(L)'
;MARVKHELRKFDALTNVTKSPLAKQLISPETYPHNFMPPIGSEHLNAKIKDLPSLSGLNPSQKRVIVSVTRAVMGDPLEPSLSLVQGPPGTGKSSTITGLIMQVLYSRAGSPDSMPRVLVVAPSNAAVDELARKLIILQKDIKEAGKMASFRMVRLGIMKSVHPEVKDYTFDKMVEEMVDKDMRKDQMTASLEKDLRTKQDQANQLANAQQIAEKEGNSDLAAKLGRDVTDKIRQVNKIKAQLKNPQVDPRNQHQMRKLAEEKVMAGADVLLSTLSSSTSREVERLLMPGRQAGTSRQTGLIRPVSVCIMDEASQCVEPEALIPLRLGFCKLVMVGDHEQLAATVTSRVAKEKDYNQSLFNRLIHSFDSSPRNPVQRLDTQYRMHSAIANWPARYFYGGRLENGSQNRESPLHPYTVLDLKSQESQDGGQCCNEFEVNLVLKVLQEIRGVGSRRLTSGVITFYAKQKQQLALALQSANLPPTEVLVNTVDGFQGGERDVIVISCVRAGTSHIGFLQEKERLNVALTRARFCLVVIGDMETLERASQDLWGGLVSDARRRGRLHKVTPSSNLREFLFLS
;
A
#
# COMPACT_ATOMS: atom_id res chain seq x y z
N MET A 1 12.70 -2.19 -22.25
CA MET A 1 11.26 -2.21 -22.56
C MET A 1 10.35 -1.77 -21.42
N ALA A 2 10.50 -2.22 -20.17
CA ALA A 2 9.59 -1.83 -19.07
C ALA A 2 9.58 -0.32 -18.78
N ARG A 3 10.75 0.34 -18.74
CA ARG A 3 10.86 1.80 -18.54
C ARG A 3 10.14 2.60 -19.64
N VAL A 4 10.29 2.20 -20.91
CA VAL A 4 9.63 2.89 -22.03
C VAL A 4 8.10 2.81 -21.93
N LYS A 5 7.55 1.65 -21.52
CA LYS A 5 6.11 1.49 -21.31
C LYS A 5 5.58 2.39 -20.19
N HIS A 6 6.37 2.61 -19.14
CA HIS A 6 5.98 3.50 -18.04
C HIS A 6 5.93 4.96 -18.51
N GLU A 7 6.96 5.44 -19.23
CA GLU A 7 6.97 6.81 -19.77
C GLU A 7 5.85 7.04 -20.79
N LEU A 8 5.56 6.06 -21.64
CA LEU A 8 4.43 6.14 -22.58
C LEU A 8 3.08 6.28 -21.84
N ARG A 9 2.89 5.61 -20.70
CA ARG A 9 1.67 5.77 -19.89
C ARG A 9 1.54 7.17 -19.29
N LYS A 10 2.65 7.77 -18.85
CA LYS A 10 2.67 9.15 -18.38
C LYS A 10 2.29 10.12 -19.49
N PHE A 11 2.87 9.93 -20.68
CA PHE A 11 2.55 10.74 -21.86
C PHE A 11 1.07 10.61 -22.23
N ASP A 12 0.56 9.39 -22.31
CA ASP A 12 -0.86 9.12 -22.57
C ASP A 12 -1.77 9.76 -21.52
N ALA A 13 -1.39 9.76 -20.24
CA ALA A 13 -2.15 10.36 -19.17
C ALA A 13 -2.22 11.89 -19.34
N LEU A 14 -1.10 12.54 -19.64
CA LEU A 14 -1.03 13.98 -19.90
C LEU A 14 -1.88 14.39 -21.10
N THR A 15 -1.78 13.67 -22.23
CA THR A 15 -2.52 14.00 -23.46
C THR A 15 -4.03 13.77 -23.33
N ASN A 16 -4.46 12.94 -22.37
CA ASN A 16 -5.87 12.61 -22.16
C ASN A 16 -6.46 13.20 -20.87
N VAL A 17 -5.72 13.99 -20.10
CA VAL A 17 -6.21 14.57 -18.84
C VAL A 17 -7.50 15.36 -19.01
N THR A 18 -7.63 16.09 -20.11
CA THR A 18 -8.83 16.89 -20.44
C THR A 18 -10.11 16.07 -20.62
N LYS A 19 -9.98 14.76 -20.85
CA LYS A 19 -11.12 13.83 -20.94
C LYS A 19 -11.55 13.27 -19.59
N SER A 20 -10.78 13.53 -18.53
CA SER A 20 -11.15 13.11 -17.18
C SER A 20 -12.29 13.96 -16.63
N PRO A 21 -13.24 13.39 -15.91
CA PRO A 21 -14.25 14.16 -15.17
C PRO A 21 -13.63 15.17 -14.19
N LEU A 22 -12.43 14.91 -13.71
CA LEU A 22 -11.68 15.73 -12.75
C LEU A 22 -10.77 16.79 -13.41
N ALA A 23 -10.76 16.88 -14.74
CA ALA A 23 -9.81 17.74 -15.47
C ALA A 23 -9.79 19.19 -15.00
N LYS A 24 -10.97 19.81 -14.85
CA LYS A 24 -11.11 21.22 -14.46
C LYS A 24 -10.51 21.47 -13.07
N GLN A 25 -10.81 20.62 -12.11
CA GLN A 25 -10.34 20.72 -10.72
C GLN A 25 -8.82 20.51 -10.62
N LEU A 26 -8.27 19.63 -11.45
CA LEU A 26 -6.83 19.36 -11.48
C LEU A 26 -6.02 20.47 -12.16
N ILE A 27 -6.57 21.08 -13.23
CA ILE A 27 -5.89 22.12 -13.98
C ILE A 27 -6.01 23.48 -13.27
N SER A 28 -7.19 23.82 -12.77
CA SER A 28 -7.49 25.12 -12.18
C SER A 28 -8.23 24.97 -10.84
N PRO A 29 -7.57 24.44 -9.78
CA PRO A 29 -8.22 24.11 -8.52
C PRO A 29 -8.87 25.31 -7.85
N GLU A 30 -8.28 26.49 -7.95
CA GLU A 30 -8.76 27.75 -7.36
C GLU A 30 -10.10 28.21 -7.95
N THR A 31 -10.36 27.89 -9.21
CA THR A 31 -11.62 28.21 -9.89
C THR A 31 -12.77 27.31 -9.46
N TYR A 32 -12.46 26.11 -8.96
CA TYR A 32 -13.44 25.09 -8.57
C TYR A 32 -13.31 24.65 -7.10
N PRO A 33 -13.24 25.59 -6.14
CA PRO A 33 -12.99 25.23 -4.74
C PRO A 33 -14.13 24.43 -4.10
N HIS A 34 -15.34 24.50 -4.64
CA HIS A 34 -16.51 23.76 -4.17
C HIS A 34 -16.41 22.23 -4.40
N ASN A 35 -15.58 21.79 -5.34
CA ASN A 35 -15.33 20.38 -5.58
C ASN A 35 -14.28 19.78 -4.61
N PHE A 36 -13.62 20.62 -3.81
CA PHE A 36 -12.75 20.21 -2.73
C PHE A 36 -13.52 20.21 -1.42
N MET A 37 -13.56 19.07 -0.76
CA MET A 37 -14.36 18.94 0.46
C MET A 37 -13.65 19.57 1.66
N PRO A 38 -14.29 20.57 2.31
CA PRO A 38 -13.73 21.18 3.49
C PRO A 38 -13.77 20.21 4.68
N PRO A 39 -12.88 20.40 5.68
CA PRO A 39 -12.91 19.66 6.92
C PRO A 39 -14.26 19.81 7.63
N ILE A 40 -14.76 18.74 8.22
CA ILE A 40 -15.99 18.76 9.03
C ILE A 40 -15.64 19.17 10.47
N GLY A 41 -16.44 20.04 11.08
CA GLY A 41 -16.30 20.39 12.49
C GLY A 41 -16.59 19.21 13.43
N SER A 42 -16.01 19.26 14.63
CA SER A 42 -16.12 18.19 15.64
C SER A 42 -17.54 17.83 16.07
N GLU A 43 -18.48 18.78 15.96
CA GLU A 43 -19.87 18.60 16.38
C GLU A 43 -20.66 17.58 15.55
N HIS A 44 -20.21 17.27 14.34
CA HIS A 44 -20.91 16.38 13.41
C HIS A 44 -20.36 14.94 13.39
N LEU A 45 -19.36 14.64 14.23
CA LEU A 45 -18.66 13.35 14.22
C LEU A 45 -19.51 12.18 14.73
N ASN A 46 -20.28 12.37 15.79
CA ASN A 46 -20.90 11.27 16.52
C ASN A 46 -22.16 10.68 15.88
N ALA A 47 -22.79 11.41 14.96
CA ALA A 47 -24.07 11.00 14.39
C ALA A 47 -23.99 10.10 13.14
N LYS A 48 -22.81 9.92 12.53
CA LYS A 48 -22.69 9.32 11.18
C LYS A 48 -21.66 8.18 11.04
N ILE A 49 -20.90 7.88 12.09
CA ILE A 49 -19.98 6.75 12.06
C ILE A 49 -20.75 5.49 12.46
N LYS A 50 -20.95 4.57 11.52
CA LYS A 50 -21.43 3.23 11.88
C LYS A 50 -20.39 2.57 12.78
N ASP A 51 -20.84 1.82 13.79
CA ASP A 51 -19.96 1.03 14.67
C ASP A 51 -19.32 -0.11 13.88
N LEU A 52 -18.30 0.24 13.13
CA LEU A 52 -17.44 -0.73 12.46
C LEU A 52 -16.24 -1.03 13.38
N PRO A 53 -15.89 -2.29 13.59
CA PRO A 53 -14.70 -2.66 14.37
C PRO A 53 -13.43 -1.95 13.88
N SER A 54 -13.33 -1.69 12.58
CA SER A 54 -12.23 -0.97 11.93
C SER A 54 -12.10 0.51 12.35
N LEU A 55 -13.12 1.09 12.98
CA LEU A 55 -13.13 2.50 13.40
C LEU A 55 -12.93 2.66 14.92
N SER A 56 -13.00 1.58 15.69
CA SER A 56 -12.95 1.61 17.15
C SER A 56 -11.62 2.13 17.73
N GLY A 57 -10.51 1.90 17.07
CA GLY A 57 -9.17 2.33 17.51
C GLY A 57 -8.70 3.68 16.92
N LEU A 58 -9.52 4.37 16.14
CA LEU A 58 -9.12 5.59 15.46
C LEU A 58 -9.33 6.84 16.34
N ASN A 59 -8.38 7.78 16.23
CA ASN A 59 -8.45 9.06 16.92
C ASN A 59 -9.46 10.04 16.26
N PRO A 60 -9.78 11.18 16.93
CA PRO A 60 -10.73 12.15 16.39
C PRO A 60 -10.36 12.72 15.02
N SER A 61 -9.09 13.01 14.75
CA SER A 61 -8.68 13.55 13.44
C SER A 61 -8.83 12.53 12.32
N GLN A 62 -8.47 11.27 12.55
CA GLN A 62 -8.70 10.18 11.61
C GLN A 62 -10.18 9.98 11.32
N LYS A 63 -11.02 9.99 12.35
CA LYS A 63 -12.48 9.89 12.22
C LYS A 63 -13.05 11.07 11.42
N ARG A 64 -12.62 12.30 11.70
CA ARG A 64 -13.03 13.49 10.92
C ARG A 64 -12.74 13.32 9.44
N VAL A 65 -11.51 12.91 9.09
CA VAL A 65 -11.12 12.65 7.69
C VAL A 65 -12.01 11.60 7.05
N ILE A 66 -12.22 10.47 7.71
CA ILE A 66 -13.05 9.37 7.17
C ILE A 66 -14.48 9.84 6.92
N VAL A 67 -15.11 10.54 7.86
CA VAL A 67 -16.50 11.04 7.70
C VAL A 67 -16.59 12.07 6.58
N SER A 68 -15.67 13.03 6.55
CA SER A 68 -15.63 14.08 5.53
C SER A 68 -15.48 13.49 4.13
N VAL A 69 -14.47 12.61 3.94
CA VAL A 69 -14.18 11.99 2.65
C VAL A 69 -15.30 11.03 2.23
N THR A 70 -15.84 10.23 3.16
CA THR A 70 -16.98 9.35 2.85
C THR A 70 -18.16 10.16 2.36
N ARG A 71 -18.48 11.30 2.99
CA ARG A 71 -19.55 12.19 2.55
C ARG A 71 -19.34 12.68 1.11
N ALA A 72 -18.11 13.06 0.76
CA ALA A 72 -17.73 13.48 -0.58
C ALA A 72 -17.90 12.35 -1.61
N VAL A 73 -17.43 11.16 -1.26
CA VAL A 73 -17.46 9.98 -2.14
C VAL A 73 -18.90 9.49 -2.34
N MET A 74 -19.71 9.53 -1.29
CA MET A 74 -21.09 9.02 -1.30
C MET A 74 -22.12 10.04 -1.80
N GLY A 75 -21.71 11.27 -2.13
CA GLY A 75 -22.53 12.26 -2.81
C GLY A 75 -22.95 11.85 -4.23
N ASP A 76 -23.37 12.80 -5.05
CA ASP A 76 -23.73 12.52 -6.44
C ASP A 76 -22.58 11.76 -7.15
N PRO A 77 -22.84 10.57 -7.70
CA PRO A 77 -21.81 9.77 -8.38
C PRO A 77 -21.18 10.47 -9.58
N LEU A 78 -21.88 11.39 -10.22
CA LEU A 78 -21.43 12.11 -11.41
C LEU A 78 -20.73 13.43 -11.08
N GLU A 79 -20.88 13.94 -9.86
CA GLU A 79 -20.23 15.18 -9.43
C GLU A 79 -18.74 14.92 -9.12
N PRO A 80 -17.80 15.63 -9.78
CA PRO A 80 -16.39 15.52 -9.49
C PRO A 80 -16.07 15.97 -8.06
N SER A 81 -15.23 15.19 -7.35
CA SER A 81 -14.83 15.53 -5.98
C SER A 81 -13.39 15.13 -5.72
N LEU A 82 -12.60 16.05 -5.14
CA LEU A 82 -11.25 15.82 -4.67
C LEU A 82 -11.18 15.98 -3.15
N SER A 83 -10.47 15.06 -2.52
CA SER A 83 -10.14 15.13 -1.10
C SER A 83 -8.62 15.09 -0.94
N LEU A 84 -8.06 16.10 -0.27
CA LEU A 84 -6.63 16.19 0.03
C LEU A 84 -6.41 15.91 1.51
N VAL A 85 -5.62 14.90 1.82
CA VAL A 85 -5.33 14.47 3.20
C VAL A 85 -3.83 14.51 3.44
N GLN A 86 -3.40 15.45 4.29
CA GLN A 86 -2.03 15.51 4.78
C GLN A 86 -1.89 14.61 6.00
N GLY A 87 -0.99 13.65 5.92
CA GLY A 87 -0.68 12.74 7.02
C GLY A 87 0.81 12.76 7.38
N PRO A 88 1.22 13.54 8.38
CA PRO A 88 2.57 13.53 8.91
C PRO A 88 3.06 12.14 9.33
N PRO A 89 4.37 11.98 9.61
CA PRO A 89 4.92 10.70 10.05
C PRO A 89 4.23 10.17 11.31
N GLY A 90 3.86 8.88 11.29
CA GLY A 90 3.29 8.21 12.46
C GLY A 90 1.83 8.55 12.77
N THR A 91 1.13 9.34 11.94
CA THR A 91 -0.27 9.72 12.18
C THR A 91 -1.30 8.68 11.74
N GLY A 92 -0.85 7.53 11.23
CA GLY A 92 -1.73 6.42 10.87
C GLY A 92 -2.45 6.60 9.52
N LYS A 93 -1.76 7.17 8.50
CA LYS A 93 -2.27 7.26 7.12
C LYS A 93 -2.92 5.97 6.65
N SER A 94 -2.19 4.87 6.69
CA SER A 94 -2.69 3.57 6.21
C SER A 94 -3.90 3.08 7.02
N SER A 95 -3.97 3.34 8.33
CA SER A 95 -5.14 3.01 9.16
C SER A 95 -6.35 3.88 8.80
N THR A 96 -6.11 5.15 8.47
CA THR A 96 -7.16 6.07 7.99
C THR A 96 -7.69 5.62 6.62
N ILE A 97 -6.79 5.22 5.70
CA ILE A 97 -7.18 4.70 4.37
C ILE A 97 -7.99 3.42 4.51
N THR A 98 -7.55 2.46 5.32
CA THR A 98 -8.31 1.21 5.52
C THR A 98 -9.66 1.47 6.18
N GLY A 99 -9.72 2.34 7.19
CA GLY A 99 -10.98 2.78 7.78
C GLY A 99 -11.92 3.47 6.79
N LEU A 100 -11.38 4.32 5.90
CA LEU A 100 -12.12 4.97 4.82
C LEU A 100 -12.69 3.95 3.83
N ILE A 101 -11.88 2.98 3.37
CA ILE A 101 -12.33 1.91 2.48
C ILE A 101 -13.52 1.18 3.10
N MET A 102 -13.40 0.78 4.36
CA MET A 102 -14.47 0.09 5.07
C MET A 102 -15.72 0.95 5.18
N GLN A 103 -15.57 2.23 5.55
CA GLN A 103 -16.71 3.13 5.65
C GLN A 103 -17.41 3.32 4.29
N VAL A 104 -16.65 3.47 3.20
CA VAL A 104 -17.19 3.59 1.84
C VAL A 104 -17.94 2.32 1.42
N LEU A 105 -17.35 1.14 1.63
CA LEU A 105 -17.98 -0.14 1.27
C LEU A 105 -19.31 -0.38 2.03
N TYR A 106 -19.36 -0.06 3.32
CA TYR A 106 -20.50 -0.39 4.16
C TYR A 106 -21.51 0.76 4.35
N SER A 107 -21.26 1.94 3.79
CA SER A 107 -22.20 3.07 3.87
C SER A 107 -23.49 2.85 3.07
N ARG A 108 -23.48 2.01 2.05
CA ARG A 108 -24.65 1.66 1.20
C ARG A 108 -25.11 0.21 1.44
N ALA A 109 -25.17 -0.26 2.66
CA ALA A 109 -25.64 -1.61 2.98
C ALA A 109 -27.15 -1.76 2.67
N GLY A 110 -27.51 -1.97 1.41
CA GLY A 110 -28.89 -2.19 0.96
C GLY A 110 -29.01 -3.15 -0.23
N SER A 111 -28.00 -3.22 -1.10
CA SER A 111 -27.95 -4.17 -2.22
C SER A 111 -26.48 -4.43 -2.60
N PRO A 112 -26.07 -5.69 -2.83
CA PRO A 112 -24.73 -6.04 -3.31
C PRO A 112 -24.35 -5.33 -4.60
N ASP A 113 -25.30 -5.06 -5.49
CA ASP A 113 -25.07 -4.41 -6.78
C ASP A 113 -24.85 -2.89 -6.67
N SER A 114 -25.16 -2.29 -5.52
CA SER A 114 -24.97 -0.86 -5.26
C SER A 114 -23.67 -0.52 -4.51
N MET A 115 -22.86 -1.52 -4.15
CA MET A 115 -21.59 -1.26 -3.45
C MET A 115 -20.60 -0.52 -4.36
N PRO A 116 -20.00 0.59 -3.88
CA PRO A 116 -18.99 1.30 -4.66
C PRO A 116 -17.73 0.45 -4.84
N ARG A 117 -17.12 0.49 -6.03
CA ARG A 117 -15.83 -0.13 -6.27
C ARG A 117 -14.72 0.85 -5.97
N VAL A 118 -13.81 0.45 -5.09
CA VAL A 118 -12.67 1.25 -4.65
C VAL A 118 -11.41 0.83 -5.37
N LEU A 119 -10.73 1.76 -6.03
CA LEU A 119 -9.37 1.58 -6.54
C LEU A 119 -8.39 2.23 -5.57
N VAL A 120 -7.43 1.47 -5.06
CA VAL A 120 -6.34 1.97 -4.22
C VAL A 120 -5.05 1.92 -5.01
N VAL A 121 -4.37 3.04 -5.12
CA VAL A 121 -3.10 3.13 -5.85
C VAL A 121 -2.01 3.77 -4.99
N ALA A 122 -0.75 3.35 -5.23
CA ALA A 122 0.43 3.97 -4.64
C ALA A 122 1.61 3.92 -5.62
N PRO A 123 2.67 4.73 -5.42
CA PRO A 123 3.84 4.75 -6.30
C PRO A 123 4.65 3.45 -6.28
N SER A 124 4.65 2.71 -5.17
CA SER A 124 5.49 1.52 -4.98
C SER A 124 4.68 0.27 -4.64
N ASN A 125 5.22 -0.92 -5.00
CA ASN A 125 4.65 -2.20 -4.59
C ASN A 125 4.59 -2.34 -3.07
N ALA A 126 5.64 -1.90 -2.36
CA ALA A 126 5.71 -1.99 -0.91
C ALA A 126 4.56 -1.23 -0.22
N ALA A 127 4.23 -0.03 -0.68
CA ALA A 127 3.12 0.76 -0.14
C ALA A 127 1.76 0.09 -0.41
N VAL A 128 1.56 -0.42 -1.63
CA VAL A 128 0.33 -1.15 -1.97
C VAL A 128 0.18 -2.43 -1.15
N ASP A 129 1.26 -3.19 -0.99
CA ASP A 129 1.25 -4.46 -0.26
C ASP A 129 1.08 -4.26 1.25
N GLU A 130 1.56 -3.15 1.81
CA GLU A 130 1.30 -2.78 3.22
C GLU A 130 -0.21 -2.54 3.45
N LEU A 131 -0.86 -1.79 2.57
CA LEU A 131 -2.31 -1.58 2.64
C LEU A 131 -3.08 -2.90 2.45
N ALA A 132 -2.64 -3.73 1.50
CA ALA A 132 -3.24 -5.04 1.27
C ALA A 132 -3.18 -5.92 2.53
N ARG A 133 -2.03 -5.99 3.20
CA ARG A 133 -1.86 -6.75 4.45
C ARG A 133 -2.80 -6.27 5.56
N LYS A 134 -2.94 -4.96 5.74
CA LYS A 134 -3.89 -4.39 6.71
C LYS A 134 -5.34 -4.76 6.37
N LEU A 135 -5.72 -4.73 5.10
CA LEU A 135 -7.05 -5.14 4.66
C LEU A 135 -7.29 -6.64 4.86
N ILE A 136 -6.27 -7.49 4.68
CA ILE A 136 -6.35 -8.95 4.94
C ILE A 136 -6.62 -9.20 6.42
N ILE A 137 -5.91 -8.55 7.32
CA ILE A 137 -6.12 -8.66 8.76
C ILE A 137 -7.54 -8.24 9.11
N LEU A 138 -7.95 -7.06 8.64
CA LEU A 138 -9.27 -6.52 8.89
C LEU A 138 -10.40 -7.41 8.34
N GLN A 139 -10.19 -8.05 7.19
CA GLN A 139 -11.15 -9.00 6.61
C GLN A 139 -11.31 -10.25 7.51
N LYS A 140 -10.22 -10.73 8.13
CA LYS A 140 -10.27 -11.83 9.10
C LYS A 140 -11.06 -11.43 10.35
N ASP A 141 -10.74 -10.27 10.91
CA ASP A 141 -11.42 -9.74 12.11
C ASP A 141 -12.94 -9.59 11.89
N ILE A 142 -13.34 -9.07 10.72
CA ILE A 142 -14.75 -8.92 10.34
C ILE A 142 -15.44 -10.28 10.21
N LYS A 143 -14.77 -11.24 9.59
CA LYS A 143 -15.30 -12.60 9.40
C LYS A 143 -15.49 -13.31 10.76
N GLU A 144 -14.51 -13.18 11.67
CA GLU A 144 -14.59 -13.75 13.00
C GLU A 144 -15.69 -13.10 13.87
N ALA A 145 -15.88 -11.79 13.70
CA ALA A 145 -16.94 -11.06 14.39
C ALA A 145 -18.38 -11.40 13.89
N GLY A 146 -18.52 -12.08 12.76
CA GLY A 146 -19.80 -12.53 12.19
C GLY A 146 -20.80 -11.42 11.82
N LYS A 147 -20.36 -10.16 11.81
CA LYS A 147 -21.26 -8.98 11.77
C LYS A 147 -21.52 -8.41 10.38
N MET A 148 -20.74 -8.80 9.36
CA MET A 148 -20.82 -8.13 8.06
C MET A 148 -20.47 -9.06 6.89
N ALA A 149 -20.99 -8.73 5.70
CA ALA A 149 -20.61 -9.39 4.45
C ALA A 149 -19.12 -9.14 4.14
N SER A 150 -18.40 -10.19 3.75
CA SER A 150 -17.00 -10.09 3.38
C SER A 150 -16.88 -9.36 2.03
N PHE A 151 -15.96 -8.40 1.93
CA PHE A 151 -15.59 -7.77 0.66
C PHE A 151 -14.53 -8.60 -0.07
N ARG A 152 -14.45 -8.44 -1.40
CA ARG A 152 -13.43 -9.10 -2.24
C ARG A 152 -12.37 -8.10 -2.66
N MET A 153 -11.12 -8.44 -2.38
CA MET A 153 -9.95 -7.66 -2.71
C MET A 153 -9.16 -8.34 -3.82
N VAL A 154 -8.67 -7.57 -4.79
CA VAL A 154 -7.81 -8.04 -5.89
C VAL A 154 -6.59 -7.14 -6.00
N ARG A 155 -5.39 -7.72 -5.94
CA ARG A 155 -4.10 -7.07 -6.13
C ARG A 155 -3.66 -7.19 -7.60
N LEU A 156 -3.63 -6.06 -8.31
CA LEU A 156 -3.21 -5.96 -9.70
C LEU A 156 -1.70 -5.72 -9.80
N GLY A 157 -1.01 -6.48 -10.62
CA GLY A 157 0.43 -6.33 -10.87
C GLY A 157 1.17 -7.66 -10.98
N ILE A 158 2.47 -7.60 -11.24
CA ILE A 158 3.30 -8.78 -11.50
C ILE A 158 3.55 -9.53 -10.18
N MET A 159 3.13 -10.79 -10.10
CA MET A 159 3.23 -11.65 -8.90
C MET A 159 4.63 -11.71 -8.28
N LYS A 160 5.70 -11.68 -9.09
CA LYS A 160 7.09 -11.73 -8.61
C LYS A 160 7.49 -10.56 -7.72
N SER A 161 6.81 -9.41 -7.85
CA SER A 161 7.09 -8.19 -7.10
C SER A 161 6.13 -7.94 -5.92
N VAL A 162 5.26 -8.89 -5.61
CA VAL A 162 4.25 -8.81 -4.55
C VAL A 162 4.75 -9.54 -3.29
N HIS A 163 4.44 -8.96 -2.12
CA HIS A 163 4.78 -9.55 -0.83
C HIS A 163 4.15 -10.95 -0.64
N PRO A 164 4.86 -11.93 -0.05
CA PRO A 164 4.37 -13.31 0.09
C PRO A 164 2.95 -13.43 0.65
N GLU A 165 2.61 -12.69 1.71
CA GLU A 165 1.28 -12.71 2.36
C GLU A 165 0.14 -12.17 1.48
N VAL A 166 0.47 -11.46 0.40
CA VAL A 166 -0.52 -10.86 -0.52
C VAL A 166 -0.68 -11.66 -1.81
N LYS A 167 0.19 -12.66 -2.06
CA LYS A 167 0.22 -13.42 -3.32
C LYS A 167 -1.11 -14.09 -3.66
N ASP A 168 -1.81 -14.63 -2.68
CA ASP A 168 -3.09 -15.33 -2.91
C ASP A 168 -4.23 -14.38 -3.33
N TYR A 169 -4.03 -13.07 -3.13
CA TYR A 169 -4.95 -12.01 -3.55
C TYR A 169 -4.58 -11.40 -4.89
N THR A 170 -3.52 -11.87 -5.55
CA THR A 170 -3.15 -11.36 -6.88
C THR A 170 -4.15 -11.82 -7.94
N PHE A 171 -4.40 -10.93 -8.92
CA PHE A 171 -5.30 -11.20 -10.01
C PHE A 171 -4.97 -12.52 -10.74
N ASP A 172 -3.70 -12.70 -11.11
CA ASP A 172 -3.24 -13.91 -11.81
C ASP A 172 -3.49 -15.18 -11.00
N LYS A 173 -3.18 -15.16 -9.68
CA LYS A 173 -3.36 -16.31 -8.81
C LYS A 173 -4.85 -16.68 -8.65
N MET A 174 -5.70 -15.69 -8.45
CA MET A 174 -7.15 -15.89 -8.34
C MET A 174 -7.76 -16.44 -9.64
N VAL A 175 -7.26 -15.97 -10.80
CA VAL A 175 -7.66 -16.48 -12.10
C VAL A 175 -7.23 -17.94 -12.27
N GLU A 176 -5.96 -18.26 -11.95
CA GLU A 176 -5.44 -19.64 -12.00
C GLU A 176 -6.27 -20.59 -11.14
N GLU A 177 -6.54 -20.22 -9.88
CA GLU A 177 -7.36 -21.04 -8.98
C GLU A 177 -8.79 -21.24 -9.47
N MET A 178 -9.37 -20.24 -10.12
CA MET A 178 -10.71 -20.35 -10.70
C MET A 178 -10.72 -21.28 -11.91
N VAL A 179 -9.73 -21.17 -12.80
CA VAL A 179 -9.56 -22.07 -13.95
C VAL A 179 -9.35 -23.50 -13.47
N ASP A 180 -8.48 -23.72 -12.47
CA ASP A 180 -8.22 -25.06 -11.92
C ASP A 180 -9.47 -25.68 -11.29
N LYS A 181 -10.29 -24.89 -10.60
CA LYS A 181 -11.57 -25.37 -10.05
C LYS A 181 -12.55 -25.75 -11.14
N ASP A 182 -12.67 -24.93 -12.18
CA ASP A 182 -13.55 -25.20 -13.31
C ASP A 182 -13.05 -26.45 -14.09
N MET A 183 -11.73 -26.61 -14.32
CA MET A 183 -11.14 -27.79 -14.94
C MET A 183 -11.38 -29.08 -14.15
N ARG A 184 -11.24 -29.06 -12.81
CA ARG A 184 -11.53 -30.21 -11.95
C ARG A 184 -13.00 -30.59 -12.01
N LYS A 185 -13.88 -29.60 -12.05
CA LYS A 185 -15.33 -29.82 -12.20
C LYS A 185 -15.65 -30.46 -13.54
N ASP A 186 -15.01 -30.02 -14.62
CA ASP A 186 -15.18 -30.60 -15.97
C ASP A 186 -14.64 -32.02 -16.06
N GLN A 187 -13.47 -32.33 -15.45
CA GLN A 187 -12.93 -33.69 -15.37
C GLN A 187 -13.86 -34.62 -14.59
N MET A 188 -14.43 -34.17 -13.48
CA MET A 188 -15.40 -34.92 -12.71
C MET A 188 -16.69 -35.19 -13.54
N THR A 189 -17.12 -34.20 -14.31
CA THR A 189 -18.29 -34.32 -15.19
C THR A 189 -18.02 -35.29 -16.32
N ALA A 190 -16.87 -35.23 -16.99
CA ALA A 190 -16.47 -36.19 -18.03
C ALA A 190 -16.36 -37.61 -17.49
N SER A 191 -15.89 -37.80 -16.25
CA SER A 191 -15.87 -39.08 -15.57
C SER A 191 -17.28 -39.61 -15.32
N LEU A 192 -18.20 -38.76 -14.84
CA LEU A 192 -19.61 -39.14 -14.64
C LEU A 192 -20.33 -39.47 -15.94
N GLU A 193 -20.03 -38.79 -17.04
CA GLU A 193 -20.57 -39.12 -18.37
C GLU A 193 -20.09 -40.47 -18.88
N LYS A 194 -18.81 -40.79 -18.68
CA LYS A 194 -18.24 -42.08 -19.02
C LYS A 194 -18.91 -43.19 -18.20
N ASP A 195 -19.07 -43.00 -16.89
CA ASP A 195 -19.76 -43.93 -16.01
C ASP A 195 -21.23 -44.11 -16.41
N LEU A 196 -21.90 -43.03 -16.82
CA LEU A 196 -23.27 -43.05 -17.29
C LEU A 196 -23.42 -43.97 -18.53
N ARG A 197 -22.54 -43.76 -19.53
CA ARG A 197 -22.54 -44.62 -20.75
C ARG A 197 -22.33 -46.09 -20.41
N THR A 198 -21.30 -46.35 -19.59
CA THR A 198 -20.99 -47.75 -19.19
C THR A 198 -22.16 -48.40 -18.46
N LYS A 199 -22.85 -47.68 -17.57
CA LYS A 199 -23.99 -48.23 -16.83
C LYS A 199 -25.25 -48.35 -17.67
N GLN A 200 -25.46 -47.47 -18.65
CA GLN A 200 -26.52 -47.59 -19.64
C GLN A 200 -26.32 -48.81 -20.52
N ASP A 201 -25.10 -49.05 -21.02
CA ASP A 201 -24.80 -50.25 -21.84
C ASP A 201 -24.99 -51.52 -21.04
N GLN A 202 -24.57 -51.56 -19.77
CA GLN A 202 -24.82 -52.71 -18.88
C GLN A 202 -26.31 -52.95 -18.63
N ALA A 203 -27.10 -51.88 -18.42
CA ALA A 203 -28.54 -52.01 -18.25
C ALA A 203 -29.23 -52.56 -19.51
N ASN A 204 -28.81 -52.10 -20.69
CA ASN A 204 -29.33 -52.58 -21.97
C ASN A 204 -28.97 -54.07 -22.23
N GLN A 205 -27.73 -54.48 -21.90
CA GLN A 205 -27.29 -55.86 -22.01
C GLN A 205 -28.11 -56.82 -21.09
N LEU A 206 -28.32 -56.39 -19.84
CA LEU A 206 -29.13 -57.15 -18.89
C LEU A 206 -30.59 -57.22 -19.30
N ALA A 207 -31.16 -56.12 -19.82
CA ALA A 207 -32.54 -56.15 -20.36
C ALA A 207 -32.70 -57.07 -21.55
N ASN A 208 -31.73 -57.13 -22.48
CA ASN A 208 -31.71 -58.04 -23.56
C ASN A 208 -31.62 -59.53 -23.09
N ALA A 209 -30.74 -59.80 -22.12
CA ALA A 209 -30.60 -61.09 -21.50
C ALA A 209 -31.89 -61.55 -20.78
N GLN A 210 -32.57 -60.62 -20.12
CA GLN A 210 -33.88 -60.87 -19.51
C GLN A 210 -34.92 -61.26 -20.54
N GLN A 211 -35.00 -60.54 -21.65
CA GLN A 211 -35.95 -60.92 -22.76
C GLN A 211 -35.65 -62.27 -23.38
N ILE A 212 -34.39 -62.67 -23.48
CA ILE A 212 -34.01 -64.02 -23.97
C ILE A 212 -34.47 -65.10 -22.98
N ALA A 213 -34.18 -64.88 -21.66
CA ALA A 213 -34.60 -65.83 -20.62
C ALA A 213 -36.12 -65.94 -20.51
N GLU A 214 -36.87 -64.87 -20.73
CA GLU A 214 -38.36 -64.94 -20.85
C GLU A 214 -38.83 -65.75 -22.03
N LYS A 215 -38.20 -65.65 -23.20
CA LYS A 215 -38.52 -66.43 -24.40
C LYS A 215 -38.17 -67.91 -24.27
N GLU A 216 -37.16 -68.25 -23.51
CA GLU A 216 -36.72 -69.62 -23.21
C GLU A 216 -37.51 -70.27 -22.07
N GLY A 217 -38.46 -69.53 -21.45
CA GLY A 217 -39.30 -70.04 -20.37
C GLY A 217 -38.63 -70.15 -19.00
N ASN A 218 -37.44 -69.56 -18.83
CA ASN A 218 -36.69 -69.62 -17.58
C ASN A 218 -37.13 -68.48 -16.66
N SER A 219 -38.20 -68.64 -15.92
CA SER A 219 -38.86 -67.68 -15.07
C SER A 219 -37.96 -67.15 -13.91
N ASP A 220 -37.17 -68.07 -13.32
CA ASP A 220 -36.31 -67.68 -12.17
C ASP A 220 -35.13 -66.80 -12.62
N LEU A 221 -34.53 -67.13 -13.76
CA LEU A 221 -33.45 -66.30 -14.34
C LEU A 221 -33.97 -64.94 -14.81
N ALA A 222 -35.14 -64.91 -15.46
CA ALA A 222 -35.78 -63.68 -15.90
C ALA A 222 -36.09 -62.74 -14.70
N ALA A 223 -36.60 -63.25 -13.59
CA ALA A 223 -36.90 -62.53 -12.40
C ALA A 223 -35.60 -61.95 -11.71
N LYS A 224 -34.50 -62.71 -11.74
CA LYS A 224 -33.20 -62.26 -11.24
C LYS A 224 -32.65 -61.15 -12.11
N LEU A 225 -32.60 -61.28 -13.40
CA LEU A 225 -32.14 -60.31 -14.36
C LEU A 225 -32.97 -58.99 -14.29
N GLY A 226 -34.30 -59.13 -14.12
CA GLY A 226 -35.18 -57.94 -13.94
C GLY A 226 -34.85 -57.09 -12.72
N ARG A 227 -34.43 -57.71 -11.60
CA ARG A 227 -33.93 -56.97 -10.42
C ARG A 227 -32.62 -56.26 -10.73
N ASP A 228 -31.69 -56.94 -11.40
CA ASP A 228 -30.39 -56.34 -11.78
C ASP A 228 -30.57 -55.16 -12.76
N VAL A 229 -31.50 -55.27 -13.72
CA VAL A 229 -31.88 -54.17 -14.63
C VAL A 229 -32.42 -52.97 -13.82
N THR A 230 -33.32 -53.20 -12.87
CA THR A 230 -33.91 -52.15 -12.03
C THR A 230 -32.84 -51.41 -11.21
N ASP A 231 -31.89 -52.15 -10.65
CA ASP A 231 -30.80 -51.55 -9.88
C ASP A 231 -29.84 -50.75 -10.78
N LYS A 232 -29.54 -51.20 -11.98
CA LYS A 232 -28.73 -50.44 -12.94
C LYS A 232 -29.45 -49.17 -13.40
N ILE A 233 -30.74 -49.22 -13.67
CA ILE A 233 -31.56 -48.06 -14.03
C ILE A 233 -31.56 -47.03 -12.89
N ARG A 234 -31.64 -47.49 -11.63
CA ARG A 234 -31.53 -46.60 -10.46
C ARG A 234 -30.18 -45.88 -10.40
N GLN A 235 -29.08 -46.62 -10.68
CA GLN A 235 -27.73 -46.02 -10.73
C GLN A 235 -27.62 -45.01 -11.89
N VAL A 236 -28.13 -45.30 -13.06
CA VAL A 236 -28.20 -44.40 -14.22
C VAL A 236 -28.93 -43.10 -13.86
N ASN A 237 -30.10 -43.21 -13.22
CA ASN A 237 -30.90 -42.06 -12.83
C ASN A 237 -30.17 -41.19 -11.76
N LYS A 238 -29.43 -41.82 -10.85
CA LYS A 238 -28.58 -41.09 -9.86
C LYS A 238 -27.50 -40.28 -10.56
N ILE A 239 -26.78 -40.86 -11.53
CA ILE A 239 -25.74 -40.14 -12.28
C ILE A 239 -26.35 -39.03 -13.15
N LYS A 240 -27.50 -39.25 -13.81
CA LYS A 240 -28.23 -38.23 -14.56
C LYS A 240 -28.63 -37.04 -13.69
N ALA A 241 -29.01 -37.29 -12.44
CA ALA A 241 -29.32 -36.21 -11.48
C ALA A 241 -28.07 -35.38 -11.09
N GLN A 242 -26.90 -36.00 -11.00
CA GLN A 242 -25.63 -35.34 -10.74
C GLN A 242 -25.14 -34.51 -11.94
N LEU A 243 -25.47 -34.90 -13.18
CA LEU A 243 -25.07 -34.21 -14.41
C LEU A 243 -25.97 -33.02 -14.81
N LYS A 244 -27.05 -32.73 -14.09
CA LYS A 244 -28.03 -31.66 -14.44
C LYS A 244 -27.52 -30.23 -14.29
N ASN A 245 -26.26 -30.01 -13.90
CA ASN A 245 -25.67 -28.68 -13.85
C ASN A 245 -25.02 -28.27 -15.19
N PRO A 246 -25.23 -27.02 -15.69
CA PRO A 246 -24.72 -26.63 -17.01
C PRO A 246 -23.18 -26.61 -17.03
N GLN A 247 -22.64 -27.17 -18.11
CA GLN A 247 -21.20 -27.39 -18.32
C GLN A 247 -20.54 -26.23 -19.08
N VAL A 248 -19.26 -25.97 -18.76
CA VAL A 248 -18.34 -25.21 -19.59
C VAL A 248 -17.59 -26.18 -20.50
N ASP A 249 -17.53 -25.92 -21.81
CA ASP A 249 -16.83 -26.75 -22.79
C ASP A 249 -15.31 -26.77 -22.54
N PRO A 250 -14.69 -27.93 -22.21
CA PRO A 250 -13.27 -27.98 -21.83
C PRO A 250 -12.29 -27.70 -22.97
N ARG A 251 -12.75 -27.59 -24.22
CA ARG A 251 -11.88 -27.48 -25.40
C ARG A 251 -11.23 -26.11 -25.59
N ASN A 252 -11.53 -25.11 -24.74
CA ASN A 252 -10.98 -23.78 -24.93
C ASN A 252 -10.43 -23.16 -23.64
N GLN A 253 -9.26 -23.65 -23.20
CA GLN A 253 -8.56 -23.13 -22.02
C GLN A 253 -8.38 -21.59 -22.03
N HIS A 254 -8.20 -21.02 -23.23
CA HIS A 254 -8.11 -19.56 -23.40
C HIS A 254 -9.46 -18.89 -23.07
N GLN A 255 -10.57 -19.49 -23.48
CA GLN A 255 -11.91 -18.95 -23.20
C GLN A 255 -12.26 -19.09 -21.71
N MET A 256 -11.89 -20.21 -21.08
CA MET A 256 -12.05 -20.40 -19.63
C MET A 256 -11.27 -19.35 -18.85
N ARG A 257 -10.00 -19.12 -19.22
CA ARG A 257 -9.18 -18.08 -18.59
C ARG A 257 -9.81 -16.70 -18.75
N LYS A 258 -10.31 -16.35 -19.94
CA LYS A 258 -10.97 -15.06 -20.17
C LYS A 258 -12.24 -14.89 -19.33
N LEU A 259 -13.05 -15.93 -19.20
CA LEU A 259 -14.23 -15.93 -18.34
C LEU A 259 -13.84 -15.82 -16.85
N ALA A 260 -12.79 -16.51 -16.42
CA ALA A 260 -12.27 -16.41 -15.08
C ALA A 260 -11.75 -14.98 -14.77
N GLU A 261 -11.02 -14.35 -15.71
CA GLU A 261 -10.58 -12.95 -15.60
C GLU A 261 -11.77 -12.01 -15.41
N GLU A 262 -12.82 -12.17 -16.22
CA GLU A 262 -14.04 -11.37 -16.11
C GLU A 262 -14.77 -11.60 -14.77
N LYS A 263 -14.90 -12.83 -14.31
CA LYS A 263 -15.52 -13.17 -13.03
C LYS A 263 -14.75 -12.64 -11.84
N VAL A 264 -13.41 -12.77 -11.82
CA VAL A 264 -12.55 -12.26 -10.75
C VAL A 264 -12.67 -10.74 -10.69
N MET A 265 -12.59 -10.06 -11.84
CA MET A 265 -12.70 -8.62 -11.90
C MET A 265 -14.13 -8.13 -11.55
N ALA A 266 -15.17 -8.79 -12.01
CA ALA A 266 -16.55 -8.42 -11.68
C ALA A 266 -16.86 -8.52 -10.20
N GLY A 267 -16.32 -9.55 -9.55
CA GLY A 267 -16.51 -9.78 -8.11
C GLY A 267 -15.66 -8.90 -7.19
N ALA A 268 -14.70 -8.12 -7.71
CA ALA A 268 -13.83 -7.29 -6.88
C ALA A 268 -14.54 -6.04 -6.38
N ASP A 269 -14.47 -5.78 -5.08
CA ASP A 269 -14.94 -4.57 -4.41
C ASP A 269 -13.79 -3.58 -4.21
N VAL A 270 -12.59 -4.09 -3.93
CA VAL A 270 -11.36 -3.31 -3.75
C VAL A 270 -10.30 -3.80 -4.72
N LEU A 271 -9.81 -2.88 -5.54
CA LEU A 271 -8.68 -3.10 -6.45
C LEU A 271 -7.46 -2.39 -5.89
N LEU A 272 -6.35 -3.10 -5.75
CA LEU A 272 -5.07 -2.52 -5.30
C LEU A 272 -4.04 -2.60 -6.42
N SER A 273 -3.37 -1.50 -6.73
CA SER A 273 -2.41 -1.42 -7.83
C SER A 273 -1.32 -0.39 -7.57
N THR A 274 -0.19 -0.54 -8.26
CA THR A 274 0.69 0.63 -8.41
C THR A 274 0.08 1.60 -9.44
N LEU A 275 0.44 2.89 -9.37
CA LEU A 275 -0.03 3.90 -10.33
C LEU A 275 0.12 3.41 -11.78
N SER A 276 1.29 2.94 -12.14
CA SER A 276 1.57 2.46 -13.50
C SER A 276 0.80 1.20 -13.90
N SER A 277 0.52 0.29 -12.96
CA SER A 277 -0.19 -0.97 -13.27
C SER A 277 -1.71 -0.81 -13.34
N SER A 278 -2.25 0.29 -12.79
CA SER A 278 -3.70 0.57 -12.74
C SER A 278 -4.36 0.68 -14.13
N THR A 279 -3.58 0.98 -15.16
CA THR A 279 -4.00 1.06 -16.56
C THR A 279 -3.21 0.10 -17.43
N SER A 280 -2.94 -1.13 -16.96
CA SER A 280 -2.43 -2.19 -17.82
C SER A 280 -3.49 -2.54 -18.88
N ARG A 281 -3.04 -3.05 -20.03
CA ARG A 281 -3.97 -3.43 -21.13
C ARG A 281 -5.09 -4.34 -20.69
N GLU A 282 -4.78 -5.27 -19.77
CA GLU A 282 -5.75 -6.21 -19.20
C GLU A 282 -6.77 -5.48 -18.33
N VAL A 283 -6.32 -4.56 -17.48
CA VAL A 283 -7.18 -3.76 -16.60
C VAL A 283 -8.09 -2.84 -17.42
N GLU A 284 -7.54 -2.14 -18.41
CA GLU A 284 -8.35 -1.29 -19.32
C GLU A 284 -9.38 -2.11 -20.10
N ARG A 285 -9.00 -3.27 -20.63
CA ARG A 285 -9.92 -4.16 -21.34
C ARG A 285 -11.10 -4.60 -20.46
N LEU A 286 -10.84 -4.87 -19.19
CA LEU A 286 -11.84 -5.38 -18.27
C LEU A 286 -12.71 -4.24 -17.67
N LEU A 287 -12.12 -3.09 -17.35
CA LEU A 287 -12.84 -1.98 -16.71
C LEU A 287 -13.45 -0.99 -17.70
N MET A 288 -13.01 -0.98 -18.98
CA MET A 288 -13.43 -0.03 -20.00
C MET A 288 -13.77 -0.71 -21.33
N PRO A 289 -14.70 -1.64 -21.39
CA PRO A 289 -14.97 -2.49 -22.57
C PRO A 289 -15.44 -1.71 -23.82
N GLY A 290 -15.93 -0.48 -23.68
CA GLY A 290 -16.47 0.33 -24.78
C GLY A 290 -15.46 1.23 -25.51
N ARG A 291 -14.19 1.31 -25.06
CA ARG A 291 -13.16 2.16 -25.71
C ARG A 291 -12.35 1.49 -26.82
N GLN A 292 -12.45 0.18 -27.01
CA GLN A 292 -11.80 -0.50 -28.13
C GLN A 292 -12.77 -0.55 -29.32
N ALA A 293 -12.39 0.11 -30.39
CA ALA A 293 -13.15 0.17 -31.63
C ALA A 293 -13.50 -1.26 -32.13
N GLY A 294 -14.77 -1.56 -32.27
CA GLY A 294 -15.27 -2.70 -33.01
C GLY A 294 -15.87 -3.89 -32.23
N THR A 295 -15.92 -3.89 -30.92
CA THR A 295 -16.61 -4.94 -30.16
C THR A 295 -17.76 -4.40 -29.34
N SER A 296 -18.92 -4.34 -29.96
CA SER A 296 -20.22 -4.13 -29.31
C SER A 296 -20.60 -5.38 -28.49
N ARG A 297 -19.98 -5.55 -27.33
CA ARG A 297 -20.48 -6.43 -26.27
C ARG A 297 -20.56 -5.61 -24.99
N GLN A 298 -21.75 -5.10 -24.72
CA GLN A 298 -22.20 -4.73 -23.39
C GLN A 298 -22.24 -5.98 -22.52
N THR A 299 -21.09 -6.40 -21.98
CA THR A 299 -21.10 -7.25 -20.81
C THR A 299 -21.29 -6.34 -19.62
N GLY A 300 -22.55 -6.04 -19.28
CA GLY A 300 -22.95 -5.24 -18.12
C GLY A 300 -22.59 -5.85 -16.75
N LEU A 301 -21.60 -6.73 -16.72
CA LEU A 301 -21.18 -7.50 -15.55
C LEU A 301 -20.12 -6.79 -14.68
N ILE A 302 -19.31 -5.88 -15.25
CA ILE A 302 -18.21 -5.27 -14.49
C ILE A 302 -18.56 -3.84 -14.11
N ARG A 303 -18.71 -3.61 -12.79
CA ARG A 303 -18.97 -2.28 -12.22
C ARG A 303 -17.80 -1.32 -12.48
N PRO A 304 -18.04 -0.04 -12.82
CA PRO A 304 -16.97 0.95 -12.96
C PRO A 304 -16.29 1.23 -11.61
N VAL A 305 -15.10 1.82 -11.64
CA VAL A 305 -14.45 2.36 -10.45
C VAL A 305 -15.22 3.59 -9.98
N SER A 306 -15.68 3.58 -8.72
CA SER A 306 -16.45 4.67 -8.13
C SER A 306 -15.55 5.74 -7.50
N VAL A 307 -14.45 5.30 -6.88
CA VAL A 307 -13.49 6.17 -6.18
C VAL A 307 -12.07 5.63 -6.32
N CYS A 308 -11.13 6.53 -6.54
CA CYS A 308 -9.70 6.25 -6.48
C CYS A 308 -9.11 6.85 -5.20
N ILE A 309 -8.41 6.03 -4.41
CA ILE A 309 -7.64 6.46 -3.24
C ILE A 309 -6.16 6.30 -3.58
N MET A 310 -5.42 7.39 -3.56
CA MET A 310 -3.99 7.43 -3.85
C MET A 310 -3.22 7.61 -2.55
N ASP A 311 -2.48 6.60 -2.14
CA ASP A 311 -1.56 6.66 -1.00
C ASP A 311 -0.17 7.12 -1.45
N GLU A 312 0.57 7.75 -0.53
CA GLU A 312 1.89 8.35 -0.77
C GLU A 312 1.92 9.28 -2.01
N ALA A 313 0.85 10.07 -2.16
CA ALA A 313 0.62 10.91 -3.35
C ALA A 313 1.68 12.00 -3.57
N SER A 314 2.47 12.36 -2.55
CA SER A 314 3.61 13.27 -2.66
C SER A 314 4.86 12.65 -3.29
N GLN A 315 4.93 11.30 -3.38
CA GLN A 315 6.13 10.57 -3.81
C GLN A 315 6.17 10.23 -5.31
N CYS A 316 5.23 10.70 -6.10
CA CYS A 316 5.20 10.50 -7.54
C CYS A 316 5.19 11.82 -8.30
N VAL A 317 5.80 11.85 -9.47
CA VAL A 317 5.71 13.01 -10.36
C VAL A 317 4.26 13.20 -10.83
N GLU A 318 3.88 14.45 -11.12
CA GLU A 318 2.50 14.76 -11.52
C GLU A 318 1.97 13.89 -12.67
N PRO A 319 2.71 13.67 -13.79
CA PRO A 319 2.23 12.81 -14.87
C PRO A 319 1.91 11.37 -14.46
N GLU A 320 2.59 10.86 -13.43
CA GLU A 320 2.35 9.51 -12.92
C GLU A 320 1.04 9.44 -12.11
N ALA A 321 0.76 10.48 -11.31
CA ALA A 321 -0.50 10.59 -10.58
C ALA A 321 -1.73 10.67 -11.51
N LEU A 322 -1.56 11.13 -12.74
CA LEU A 322 -2.63 11.22 -13.74
C LEU A 322 -2.97 9.88 -14.41
N ILE A 323 -2.10 8.86 -14.32
CA ILE A 323 -2.31 7.58 -15.02
C ILE A 323 -3.66 6.92 -14.66
N PRO A 324 -4.07 6.79 -13.39
CA PRO A 324 -5.34 6.15 -13.03
C PRO A 324 -6.59 6.89 -13.53
N LEU A 325 -6.51 8.20 -13.79
CA LEU A 325 -7.63 9.02 -14.26
C LEU A 325 -8.24 8.53 -15.59
N ARG A 326 -7.47 7.77 -16.36
CA ARG A 326 -7.95 7.12 -17.59
C ARG A 326 -9.11 6.18 -17.36
N LEU A 327 -9.29 5.67 -16.14
CA LEU A 327 -10.42 4.81 -15.78
C LEU A 327 -11.75 5.57 -15.61
N GLY A 328 -11.73 6.91 -15.66
CA GLY A 328 -12.92 7.75 -15.79
C GLY A 328 -13.74 7.94 -14.50
N PHE A 329 -13.18 7.66 -13.34
CA PHE A 329 -13.84 7.92 -12.05
C PHE A 329 -13.95 9.43 -11.76
N CYS A 330 -15.00 9.80 -10.99
CA CYS A 330 -15.28 11.18 -10.59
C CYS A 330 -14.77 11.54 -9.19
N LYS A 331 -14.38 10.56 -8.39
CA LYS A 331 -13.97 10.76 -6.99
C LYS A 331 -12.50 10.39 -6.81
N LEU A 332 -11.69 11.35 -6.34
CA LEU A 332 -10.27 11.16 -6.08
C LEU A 332 -9.94 11.57 -4.64
N VAL A 333 -9.31 10.68 -3.91
CA VAL A 333 -8.76 10.94 -2.57
C VAL A 333 -7.24 10.81 -2.66
N MET A 334 -6.53 11.88 -2.35
CA MET A 334 -5.08 11.89 -2.33
C MET A 334 -4.60 11.98 -0.88
N VAL A 335 -3.81 11.00 -0.46
CA VAL A 335 -3.22 10.94 0.88
C VAL A 335 -1.70 11.00 0.73
N GLY A 336 -1.05 11.93 1.41
CA GLY A 336 0.38 12.12 1.30
C GLY A 336 0.93 13.06 2.37
N ASP A 337 2.19 13.42 2.23
CA ASP A 337 2.84 14.40 3.09
C ASP A 337 3.88 15.19 2.29
N HIS A 338 3.59 16.44 2.00
CA HIS A 338 4.45 17.31 1.19
C HIS A 338 5.73 17.75 1.92
N GLU A 339 5.82 17.55 3.22
CA GLU A 339 7.04 17.78 4.01
C GLU A 339 7.95 16.54 4.07
N GLN A 340 7.57 15.44 3.38
CA GLN A 340 8.39 14.25 3.19
C GLN A 340 8.92 14.17 1.75
N LEU A 341 9.70 13.12 1.44
CA LEU A 341 10.37 12.96 0.16
C LEU A 341 9.42 13.11 -1.03
N ALA A 342 9.83 13.92 -1.97
CA ALA A 342 9.23 14.02 -3.30
C ALA A 342 9.68 12.86 -4.21
N ALA A 343 9.12 12.80 -5.41
CA ALA A 343 9.53 11.84 -6.43
C ALA A 343 11.03 11.97 -6.76
N THR A 344 11.73 10.85 -6.89
CA THR A 344 13.14 10.83 -7.27
C THR A 344 13.30 11.13 -8.77
N VAL A 345 13.81 12.31 -9.08
CA VAL A 345 14.17 12.74 -10.44
C VAL A 345 15.69 12.92 -10.49
N THR A 346 16.37 12.17 -11.37
CA THR A 346 17.83 12.21 -11.48
C THR A 346 18.34 13.30 -12.44
N SER A 347 17.50 13.71 -13.39
CA SER A 347 17.85 14.75 -14.35
C SER A 347 17.82 16.14 -13.72
N ARG A 348 18.96 16.83 -13.73
CA ARG A 348 19.05 18.21 -13.24
C ARG A 348 18.14 19.15 -14.03
N VAL A 349 18.16 19.03 -15.36
CA VAL A 349 17.31 19.86 -16.26
C VAL A 349 15.82 19.64 -15.98
N ALA A 350 15.42 18.39 -15.67
CA ALA A 350 14.03 18.10 -15.32
C ALA A 350 13.65 18.73 -13.97
N LYS A 351 14.55 18.72 -12.97
CA LYS A 351 14.32 19.40 -11.69
C LYS A 351 14.22 20.92 -11.84
N GLU A 352 15.04 21.53 -12.68
CA GLU A 352 14.99 22.96 -13.00
C GLU A 352 13.68 23.38 -13.71
N LYS A 353 12.90 22.40 -14.21
CA LYS A 353 11.57 22.55 -14.79
C LYS A 353 10.45 22.04 -13.87
N ASP A 354 10.72 21.91 -12.60
CA ASP A 354 9.78 21.45 -11.56
C ASP A 354 9.15 20.07 -11.83
N TYR A 355 9.80 19.23 -12.66
CA TYR A 355 9.27 17.89 -12.98
C TYR A 355 9.20 16.97 -11.77
N ASN A 356 9.93 17.25 -10.69
CA ASN A 356 9.87 16.53 -9.42
C ASN A 356 8.68 16.97 -8.53
N GLN A 357 7.96 18.04 -8.88
CA GLN A 357 6.75 18.44 -8.18
C GLN A 357 5.67 17.37 -8.36
N SER A 358 5.05 16.97 -7.27
CA SER A 358 3.90 16.06 -7.33
C SER A 358 2.60 16.85 -7.54
N LEU A 359 1.60 16.19 -8.13
CA LEU A 359 0.24 16.73 -8.21
C LEU A 359 -0.30 17.11 -6.82
N PHE A 360 -0.02 16.29 -5.82
CA PHE A 360 -0.44 16.52 -4.44
C PHE A 360 0.13 17.83 -3.88
N ASN A 361 1.44 18.06 -4.05
CA ASN A 361 2.09 19.28 -3.58
C ASN A 361 1.53 20.52 -4.30
N ARG A 362 1.39 20.44 -5.62
CA ARG A 362 0.83 21.56 -6.39
C ARG A 362 -0.59 21.91 -5.93
N LEU A 363 -1.44 20.92 -5.72
CA LEU A 363 -2.81 21.15 -5.26
C LEU A 363 -2.85 21.72 -3.82
N ILE A 364 -2.00 21.25 -2.90
CA ILE A 364 -1.93 21.80 -1.55
C ILE A 364 -1.54 23.28 -1.59
N HIS A 365 -0.46 23.62 -2.31
CA HIS A 365 0.03 25.00 -2.41
C HIS A 365 -0.96 25.95 -3.09
N SER A 366 -1.80 25.47 -3.98
CA SER A 366 -2.88 26.28 -4.58
C SER A 366 -3.86 26.82 -3.53
N PHE A 367 -3.91 26.22 -2.33
CA PHE A 367 -4.82 26.62 -1.26
C PHE A 367 -4.14 27.26 -0.04
N ASP A 368 -2.81 27.50 -0.07
CA ASP A 368 -2.09 28.04 1.07
C ASP A 368 -2.62 29.41 1.53
N SER A 369 -2.99 30.27 0.58
CA SER A 369 -3.57 31.58 0.84
C SER A 369 -5.11 31.59 0.92
N SER A 370 -5.76 30.44 0.78
CA SER A 370 -7.21 30.36 0.77
C SER A 370 -7.78 30.36 2.21
N PRO A 371 -8.74 31.25 2.53
CA PRO A 371 -9.41 31.24 3.82
C PRO A 371 -10.23 29.94 4.05
N ARG A 372 -10.55 29.21 2.98
CA ARG A 372 -11.23 27.91 3.02
C ARG A 372 -10.30 26.81 2.52
N ASN A 373 -9.16 26.63 3.19
CA ASN A 373 -8.23 25.58 2.83
C ASN A 373 -8.87 24.19 2.98
N PRO A 374 -9.05 23.42 1.88
CA PRO A 374 -9.74 22.13 1.92
C PRO A 374 -8.86 20.99 2.43
N VAL A 375 -7.59 21.23 2.69
CA VAL A 375 -6.63 20.21 3.13
C VAL A 375 -6.99 19.70 4.50
N GLN A 376 -7.34 18.43 4.57
CA GLN A 376 -7.60 17.74 5.83
C GLN A 376 -6.28 17.22 6.42
N ARG A 377 -6.10 17.39 7.72
CA ARG A 377 -4.85 17.02 8.39
C ARG A 377 -5.06 15.97 9.46
N LEU A 378 -4.17 14.97 9.48
CA LEU A 378 -4.00 14.09 10.62
C LEU A 378 -3.02 14.78 11.58
N ASP A 379 -3.44 14.99 12.80
CA ASP A 379 -2.76 15.86 13.78
C ASP A 379 -2.03 15.09 14.88
N THR A 380 -2.28 13.80 15.05
CA THR A 380 -1.77 13.03 16.19
C THR A 380 -0.86 11.89 15.72
N GLN A 381 0.41 11.92 16.11
CA GLN A 381 1.39 10.88 15.80
C GLN A 381 1.53 9.83 16.91
N TYR A 382 1.77 8.58 16.54
CA TYR A 382 1.90 7.42 17.42
C TYR A 382 3.20 6.64 17.24
N ARG A 383 4.10 7.13 16.41
CA ARG A 383 5.36 6.46 16.07
C ARG A 383 6.48 6.83 17.02
N MET A 384 6.76 8.10 17.14
CA MET A 384 7.96 8.62 17.79
C MET A 384 7.75 8.91 19.28
N HIS A 385 8.76 8.68 20.10
CA HIS A 385 8.81 9.28 21.41
C HIS A 385 8.67 10.81 21.31
N SER A 386 7.98 11.44 22.25
CA SER A 386 7.70 12.90 22.21
C SER A 386 8.96 13.76 22.07
N ALA A 387 10.06 13.34 22.69
CA ALA A 387 11.35 14.03 22.58
C ALA A 387 11.95 13.98 21.16
N ILE A 388 11.70 12.91 20.37
CA ILE A 388 12.11 12.82 18.96
C ILE A 388 11.21 13.71 18.12
N ALA A 389 9.89 13.63 18.34
CA ALA A 389 8.90 14.36 17.56
C ALA A 389 8.96 15.89 17.74
N ASN A 390 9.47 16.38 18.84
CA ASN A 390 9.40 17.79 19.26
C ASN A 390 9.94 18.76 18.20
N TRP A 391 11.17 18.57 17.73
CA TRP A 391 11.75 19.46 16.74
C TRP A 391 11.10 19.32 15.36
N PRO A 392 10.90 18.11 14.78
CA PRO A 392 10.20 17.94 13.52
C PRO A 392 8.77 18.52 13.54
N ALA A 393 8.02 18.34 14.63
CA ALA A 393 6.67 18.87 14.75
C ALA A 393 6.64 20.40 14.65
N ARG A 394 7.59 21.08 15.27
CA ARG A 394 7.68 22.56 15.23
C ARG A 394 8.18 23.05 13.88
N TYR A 395 9.27 22.46 13.37
CA TYR A 395 9.93 22.97 12.19
C TYR A 395 9.14 22.68 10.90
N PHE A 396 8.74 21.41 10.68
CA PHE A 396 8.06 21.02 9.43
C PHE A 396 6.54 21.18 9.49
N TYR A 397 5.92 21.05 10.67
CA TYR A 397 4.46 21.01 10.78
C TYR A 397 3.88 22.20 11.56
N GLY A 398 4.67 23.24 11.81
CA GLY A 398 4.23 24.48 12.48
C GLY A 398 3.63 24.26 13.88
N GLY A 399 4.10 23.25 14.60
CA GLY A 399 3.63 22.90 15.94
C GLY A 399 2.26 22.21 15.99
N ARG A 400 1.68 21.86 14.83
CA ARG A 400 0.32 21.26 14.74
C ARG A 400 0.31 19.74 14.86
N LEU A 401 1.46 19.10 15.04
CA LEU A 401 1.57 17.66 15.21
C LEU A 401 1.65 17.33 16.70
N GLU A 402 0.61 16.70 17.21
CA GLU A 402 0.48 16.30 18.61
C GLU A 402 1.00 14.88 18.83
N ASN A 403 1.33 14.56 20.09
CA ASN A 403 1.73 13.20 20.47
C ASN A 403 0.54 12.44 21.05
N GLY A 404 0.20 11.32 20.47
CA GLY A 404 -0.76 10.38 21.04
C GLY A 404 -0.19 9.68 22.29
N SER A 405 -1.06 9.06 23.08
CA SER A 405 -0.65 8.30 24.25
C SER A 405 0.23 7.10 23.84
N GLN A 406 1.44 7.02 24.40
CA GLN A 406 2.39 5.96 24.14
C GLN A 406 3.12 5.63 25.44
N ASN A 407 2.94 4.40 25.90
CA ASN A 407 3.81 3.83 26.94
C ASN A 407 5.06 3.30 26.25
N ARG A 408 6.13 4.10 26.19
CA ARG A 408 7.41 3.72 25.57
C ARG A 408 8.54 3.94 26.54
N GLU A 409 8.62 3.05 27.50
CA GLU A 409 9.77 3.00 28.39
C GLU A 409 10.96 2.35 27.66
N SER A 410 12.07 3.04 27.68
CA SER A 410 13.35 2.57 27.18
C SER A 410 14.45 3.09 28.11
N PRO A 411 15.46 2.29 28.42
CA PRO A 411 16.60 2.77 29.19
C PRO A 411 17.51 3.71 28.42
N LEU A 412 17.21 3.94 27.13
CA LEU A 412 17.96 4.84 26.27
C LEU A 412 17.38 6.25 26.31
N HIS A 413 18.26 7.25 26.24
CA HIS A 413 17.83 8.61 25.93
C HIS A 413 17.12 8.62 24.58
N PRO A 414 15.90 9.17 24.50
CA PRO A 414 15.13 9.11 23.26
C PRO A 414 15.72 9.97 22.13
N TYR A 415 16.54 10.98 22.45
CA TYR A 415 17.16 11.85 21.46
C TYR A 415 18.56 12.26 21.90
N THR A 416 19.55 12.02 21.03
CA THR A 416 20.96 12.35 21.27
C THR A 416 21.63 12.79 19.98
N VAL A 417 22.41 13.87 20.04
CA VAL A 417 23.23 14.38 18.93
C VAL A 417 24.70 14.26 19.35
N LEU A 418 25.49 13.53 18.58
CA LEU A 418 26.91 13.30 18.79
C LEU A 418 27.71 14.16 17.79
N ASP A 419 28.36 15.21 18.29
CA ASP A 419 29.21 16.10 17.53
C ASP A 419 30.61 15.50 17.42
N LEU A 420 30.94 14.96 16.24
CA LEU A 420 32.21 14.32 15.94
C LEU A 420 33.02 15.17 14.96
N LYS A 421 34.10 15.78 15.41
CA LYS A 421 35.08 16.36 14.48
C LYS A 421 35.76 15.26 13.68
N SER A 422 35.56 15.27 12.37
CA SER A 422 36.02 14.22 11.48
C SER A 422 36.42 14.79 10.11
N GLN A 423 36.87 13.92 9.23
CA GLN A 423 37.15 14.25 7.83
C GLN A 423 36.37 13.29 6.92
N GLU A 424 35.71 13.86 5.94
CA GLU A 424 35.12 13.07 4.86
C GLU A 424 36.18 12.66 3.83
N SER A 425 36.03 11.51 3.23
CA SER A 425 36.77 11.10 2.05
C SER A 425 35.86 11.13 0.82
N GLN A 426 36.44 11.56 -0.30
CA GLN A 426 35.78 11.57 -1.61
C GLN A 426 36.53 10.65 -2.56
N ASP A 427 35.82 9.73 -3.19
CA ASP A 427 36.35 8.83 -4.19
C ASP A 427 35.34 8.72 -5.34
N GLY A 428 35.77 9.13 -6.54
CA GLY A 428 34.90 9.15 -7.73
C GLY A 428 33.62 10.00 -7.57
N GLY A 429 33.68 11.08 -6.78
CA GLY A 429 32.51 11.94 -6.49
C GLY A 429 31.55 11.38 -5.44
N GLN A 430 31.87 10.26 -4.81
CA GLN A 430 31.08 9.66 -3.74
C GLN A 430 31.72 9.95 -2.38
N CYS A 431 30.92 10.40 -1.42
CA CYS A 431 31.38 10.77 -0.07
C CYS A 431 31.21 9.62 0.91
N CYS A 432 32.19 9.42 1.78
CA CYS A 432 32.11 8.58 2.97
C CYS A 432 32.95 9.15 4.12
N ASN A 433 32.68 8.71 5.35
CA ASN A 433 33.32 9.15 6.57
C ASN A 433 33.58 7.94 7.48
N GLU A 434 34.80 7.50 7.52
CA GLU A 434 35.21 6.32 8.29
C GLU A 434 35.09 6.53 9.80
N PHE A 435 35.33 7.77 10.27
CA PHE A 435 35.19 8.10 11.69
C PHE A 435 33.74 7.91 12.15
N GLU A 436 32.78 8.32 11.31
CA GLU A 436 31.36 8.09 11.60
C GLU A 436 30.99 6.60 11.52
N VAL A 437 31.54 5.82 10.57
CA VAL A 437 31.33 4.36 10.50
C VAL A 437 31.74 3.72 11.83
N ASN A 438 32.94 4.05 12.34
CA ASN A 438 33.45 3.50 13.60
C ASN A 438 32.59 3.91 14.80
N LEU A 439 32.13 5.16 14.84
CA LEU A 439 31.25 5.63 15.91
C LEU A 439 29.88 4.98 15.86
N VAL A 440 29.29 4.78 14.68
CA VAL A 440 28.03 4.04 14.49
C VAL A 440 28.15 2.62 15.04
N LEU A 441 29.26 1.92 14.74
CA LEU A 441 29.51 0.58 15.27
C LEU A 441 29.54 0.57 16.80
N LYS A 442 30.27 1.49 17.42
CA LYS A 442 30.33 1.62 18.88
C LYS A 442 28.96 1.88 19.49
N VAL A 443 28.20 2.83 18.94
CA VAL A 443 26.83 3.12 19.40
C VAL A 443 25.97 1.87 19.34
N LEU A 444 26.00 1.10 18.25
CA LEU A 444 25.20 -0.12 18.10
C LEU A 444 25.66 -1.24 19.04
N GLN A 445 26.95 -1.37 19.30
CA GLN A 445 27.51 -2.33 20.27
C GLN A 445 27.05 -2.01 21.69
N GLU A 446 27.06 -0.73 22.09
CA GLU A 446 26.59 -0.31 23.41
C GLU A 446 25.08 -0.55 23.59
N ILE A 447 24.28 -0.36 22.56
CA ILE A 447 22.83 -0.55 22.58
C ILE A 447 22.45 -2.04 22.52
N ARG A 448 23.33 -2.89 21.95
CA ARG A 448 23.08 -4.34 21.82
C ARG A 448 22.97 -4.99 23.20
N GLY A 449 21.84 -5.62 23.48
CA GLY A 449 21.63 -6.34 24.73
C GLY A 449 21.07 -5.50 25.88
N VAL A 450 20.65 -4.28 25.60
CA VAL A 450 20.02 -3.40 26.59
C VAL A 450 18.53 -3.68 26.70
N GLY A 451 18.07 -3.95 27.93
CA GLY A 451 16.67 -4.22 28.24
C GLY A 451 16.25 -5.69 28.03
N SER A 452 15.09 -6.03 28.55
CA SER A 452 14.49 -7.38 28.45
C SER A 452 13.95 -7.67 27.05
N ARG A 453 13.73 -6.64 26.24
CA ARG A 453 13.24 -6.72 24.85
C ARG A 453 14.33 -6.38 23.86
N ARG A 454 14.52 -7.25 22.87
CA ARG A 454 15.43 -6.97 21.74
C ARG A 454 14.88 -5.82 20.90
N LEU A 455 15.55 -4.67 20.91
CA LEU A 455 15.20 -3.49 20.12
C LEU A 455 15.63 -3.69 18.65
N THR A 456 14.76 -3.34 17.71
CA THR A 456 15.11 -3.30 16.29
C THR A 456 15.90 -2.04 15.98
N SER A 457 17.06 -2.18 15.32
CA SER A 457 17.94 -1.06 15.00
C SER A 457 18.01 -0.77 13.51
N GLY A 458 18.22 0.49 13.16
CA GLY A 458 18.47 0.94 11.80
C GLY A 458 19.53 2.02 11.74
N VAL A 459 20.30 2.02 10.66
CA VAL A 459 21.26 3.08 10.33
C VAL A 459 20.83 3.76 9.05
N ILE A 460 20.69 5.07 9.10
CA ILE A 460 20.31 5.91 7.96
C ILE A 460 21.50 6.80 7.59
N THR A 461 21.80 6.87 6.31
CA THR A 461 22.77 7.82 5.77
C THR A 461 22.26 8.48 4.50
N PHE A 462 22.84 9.60 4.12
CA PHE A 462 22.45 10.35 2.92
C PHE A 462 23.24 9.89 1.66
N TYR A 463 24.27 9.05 1.82
CA TYR A 463 25.22 8.71 0.77
C TYR A 463 25.35 7.20 0.56
N ALA A 464 25.27 6.78 -0.72
CA ALA A 464 25.30 5.35 -1.07
C ALA A 464 26.62 4.67 -0.69
N LYS A 465 27.76 5.37 -0.82
CA LYS A 465 29.06 4.82 -0.44
C LYS A 465 29.16 4.60 1.08
N GLN A 466 28.68 5.54 1.88
CA GLN A 466 28.60 5.38 3.34
C GLN A 466 27.75 4.18 3.73
N LYS A 467 26.61 3.98 3.06
CA LYS A 467 25.79 2.78 3.26
C LYS A 467 26.58 1.49 3.02
N GLN A 468 27.38 1.43 1.96
CA GLN A 468 28.20 0.25 1.65
C GLN A 468 29.26 0.02 2.73
N GLN A 469 29.98 1.07 3.15
CA GLN A 469 30.99 0.98 4.21
C GLN A 469 30.37 0.53 5.54
N LEU A 470 29.24 1.12 5.92
CA LEU A 470 28.49 0.70 7.11
C LEU A 470 28.06 -0.76 7.05
N ALA A 471 27.56 -1.23 5.90
CA ALA A 471 27.14 -2.62 5.75
C ALA A 471 28.31 -3.61 5.89
N LEU A 472 29.48 -3.30 5.31
CA LEU A 472 30.69 -4.09 5.44
C LEU A 472 31.20 -4.12 6.89
N ALA A 473 31.24 -2.96 7.55
CA ALA A 473 31.72 -2.82 8.91
C ALA A 473 30.80 -3.56 9.92
N LEU A 474 29.48 -3.50 9.73
CA LEU A 474 28.52 -4.24 10.54
C LEU A 474 28.64 -5.75 10.36
N GLN A 475 28.86 -6.22 9.14
CA GLN A 475 29.09 -7.62 8.86
C GLN A 475 30.35 -8.13 9.56
N SER A 476 31.46 -7.37 9.51
CA SER A 476 32.70 -7.68 10.19
C SER A 476 32.57 -7.69 11.72
N ALA A 477 31.63 -6.89 12.27
CA ALA A 477 31.34 -6.80 13.69
C ALA A 477 30.28 -7.82 14.17
N ASN A 478 29.89 -8.81 13.36
CA ASN A 478 28.83 -9.78 13.66
C ASN A 478 27.47 -9.14 14.01
N LEU A 479 27.12 -8.05 13.32
CA LEU A 479 25.83 -7.38 13.38
C LEU A 479 25.09 -7.57 12.03
N PRO A 480 24.38 -8.69 11.84
CA PRO A 480 23.81 -9.04 10.53
C PRO A 480 22.64 -8.13 10.15
N PRO A 481 22.26 -8.07 8.88
CA PRO A 481 21.11 -7.27 8.39
C PRO A 481 19.76 -7.62 9.04
N THR A 482 19.64 -8.81 9.63
CA THR A 482 18.48 -9.23 10.41
C THR A 482 18.35 -8.50 11.74
N GLU A 483 19.45 -7.97 12.28
CA GLU A 483 19.49 -7.19 13.52
C GLU A 483 19.50 -5.70 13.25
N VAL A 484 20.33 -5.25 12.30
CA VAL A 484 20.54 -3.84 11.97
C VAL A 484 20.32 -3.61 10.48
N LEU A 485 19.29 -2.85 10.14
CA LEU A 485 19.01 -2.46 8.76
C LEU A 485 19.80 -1.19 8.42
N VAL A 486 20.67 -1.25 7.40
CA VAL A 486 21.36 -0.06 6.86
C VAL A 486 20.75 0.35 5.53
N ASN A 487 20.37 1.61 5.41
CA ASN A 487 19.89 2.13 4.13
C ASN A 487 20.15 3.65 3.97
N THR A 488 19.99 4.13 2.74
CA THR A 488 19.89 5.57 2.50
C THR A 488 18.55 6.09 2.98
N VAL A 489 18.41 7.41 3.16
CA VAL A 489 17.14 8.04 3.54
C VAL A 489 16.01 7.61 2.60
N ASP A 490 16.25 7.68 1.29
CA ASP A 490 15.27 7.29 0.27
C ASP A 490 14.88 5.80 0.39
N GLY A 491 15.86 4.93 0.64
CA GLY A 491 15.61 3.49 0.80
C GLY A 491 15.03 3.09 2.16
N PHE A 492 15.01 4.01 3.13
CA PHE A 492 14.39 3.82 4.45
C PHE A 492 12.94 4.35 4.50
N GLN A 493 12.48 4.96 3.42
CA GLN A 493 11.13 5.50 3.33
C GLN A 493 10.06 4.42 3.54
N GLY A 494 9.02 4.74 4.29
CA GLY A 494 8.01 3.75 4.73
C GLY A 494 8.47 2.87 5.91
N GLY A 495 9.78 2.71 6.13
CA GLY A 495 10.33 1.93 7.24
C GLY A 495 10.34 2.69 8.57
N GLU A 496 10.43 1.93 9.66
CA GLU A 496 10.61 2.45 11.03
C GLU A 496 11.35 1.40 11.86
N ARG A 497 12.09 1.85 12.88
CA ARG A 497 12.80 0.97 13.84
C ARG A 497 12.70 1.55 15.24
N ASP A 498 12.96 0.72 16.22
CA ASP A 498 12.96 1.15 17.61
C ASP A 498 14.09 2.15 17.87
N VAL A 499 15.27 1.87 17.33
CA VAL A 499 16.45 2.73 17.38
C VAL A 499 16.88 3.11 15.97
N ILE A 500 17.13 4.39 15.73
CA ILE A 500 17.73 4.89 14.48
C ILE A 500 19.01 5.64 14.81
N VAL A 501 20.08 5.30 14.09
CA VAL A 501 21.33 6.06 14.07
C VAL A 501 21.49 6.71 12.70
N ILE A 502 21.66 8.04 12.67
CA ILE A 502 21.88 8.81 11.44
C ILE A 502 23.38 9.13 11.32
N SER A 503 23.97 8.82 10.18
CA SER A 503 25.34 9.20 9.80
C SER A 503 25.27 10.27 8.72
N CYS A 504 25.73 11.50 9.06
CA CYS A 504 25.64 12.68 8.20
C CYS A 504 26.75 12.75 7.14
N VAL A 505 27.91 12.18 7.42
CA VAL A 505 29.07 12.05 6.50
C VAL A 505 29.86 13.33 6.27
N ARG A 506 29.18 14.45 5.98
CA ARG A 506 29.81 15.70 5.56
C ARG A 506 30.54 16.39 6.71
N ALA A 507 31.82 16.68 6.49
CA ALA A 507 32.68 17.27 7.49
C ALA A 507 33.72 18.21 6.85
N GLY A 508 34.01 19.35 7.48
CA GLY A 508 35.03 20.30 7.04
C GLY A 508 34.73 21.01 5.71
N THR A 509 33.51 20.97 5.20
CA THR A 509 33.10 21.51 3.90
C THR A 509 31.99 22.55 4.02
N SER A 510 31.93 23.48 3.07
CA SER A 510 30.81 24.42 2.94
C SER A 510 29.61 23.84 2.17
N HIS A 511 29.82 22.70 1.46
CA HIS A 511 28.83 22.09 0.59
C HIS A 511 28.38 20.77 1.18
N ILE A 512 27.20 20.73 1.77
CA ILE A 512 26.68 19.53 2.43
C ILE A 512 25.73 18.68 1.57
N GLY A 513 25.56 19.06 0.29
CA GLY A 513 24.83 18.26 -0.71
C GLY A 513 23.42 17.87 -0.26
N PHE A 514 23.11 16.59 -0.27
CA PHE A 514 21.77 16.04 0.05
C PHE A 514 21.26 16.37 1.47
N LEU A 515 22.15 16.79 2.37
CA LEU A 515 21.78 17.23 3.71
C LEU A 515 21.07 18.61 3.72
N GLN A 516 21.09 19.36 2.62
CA GLN A 516 20.34 20.61 2.48
C GLN A 516 18.85 20.38 2.19
N GLU A 517 18.46 19.18 1.76
CA GLU A 517 17.08 18.87 1.44
C GLU A 517 16.27 18.62 2.71
N LYS A 518 15.35 19.54 3.03
CA LYS A 518 14.56 19.52 4.26
C LYS A 518 13.69 18.26 4.38
N GLU A 519 13.14 17.81 3.27
CA GLU A 519 12.28 16.62 3.21
C GLU A 519 13.05 15.34 3.55
N ARG A 520 14.33 15.24 3.14
CA ARG A 520 15.23 14.14 3.52
C ARG A 520 15.51 14.13 5.00
N LEU A 521 15.83 15.29 5.57
CA LEU A 521 16.07 15.40 7.00
C LEU A 521 14.81 15.04 7.80
N ASN A 522 13.64 15.53 7.39
CA ASN A 522 12.38 15.17 8.02
C ASN A 522 12.16 13.64 8.03
N VAL A 523 12.35 12.99 6.88
CA VAL A 523 12.22 11.53 6.80
C VAL A 523 13.22 10.84 7.72
N ALA A 524 14.51 11.23 7.71
CA ALA A 524 15.54 10.60 8.53
C ALA A 524 15.22 10.68 10.03
N LEU A 525 14.84 11.86 10.51
CA LEU A 525 14.54 12.12 11.92
C LEU A 525 13.27 11.39 12.42
N THR A 526 12.34 11.10 11.53
CA THR A 526 11.01 10.57 11.89
C THR A 526 10.88 9.06 11.73
N ARG A 527 12.01 8.32 11.56
CA ARG A 527 12.00 6.85 11.44
C ARG A 527 12.15 6.12 12.78
N ALA A 528 12.62 6.81 13.82
CA ALA A 528 12.84 6.23 15.14
C ALA A 528 11.55 6.18 15.97
N ARG A 529 11.36 5.08 16.70
CA ARG A 529 10.26 4.93 17.65
C ARG A 529 10.69 5.37 19.06
N PHE A 530 11.79 4.81 19.58
CA PHE A 530 12.23 4.97 20.97
C PHE A 530 13.48 5.84 21.10
N CYS A 531 14.46 5.65 20.23
CA CYS A 531 15.74 6.33 20.33
C CYS A 531 16.23 6.79 18.95
N LEU A 532 16.64 8.05 18.88
CA LEU A 532 17.27 8.68 17.72
C LEU A 532 18.65 9.20 18.11
N VAL A 533 19.68 8.71 17.43
CA VAL A 533 21.06 9.20 17.56
C VAL A 533 21.48 9.83 16.24
N VAL A 534 21.89 11.09 16.27
CA VAL A 534 22.43 11.81 15.09
C VAL A 534 23.93 11.98 15.25
N ILE A 535 24.72 11.52 14.29
CA ILE A 535 26.19 11.57 14.28
C ILE A 535 26.65 12.43 13.11
N GLY A 536 27.56 13.38 13.36
CA GLY A 536 28.17 14.21 12.31
C GLY A 536 29.05 15.32 12.87
N ASP A 537 29.69 16.07 11.99
CA ASP A 537 30.38 17.32 12.31
C ASP A 537 29.33 18.46 12.38
N MET A 538 28.82 18.71 13.58
CA MET A 538 27.72 19.64 13.79
C MET A 538 28.10 21.09 13.51
N GLU A 539 29.37 21.45 13.68
CA GLU A 539 29.89 22.80 13.34
C GLU A 539 29.83 23.00 11.81
N THR A 540 30.21 22.02 11.04
CA THR A 540 30.11 22.02 9.57
C THR A 540 28.64 22.16 9.12
N LEU A 541 27.73 21.38 9.69
CA LEU A 541 26.32 21.37 9.31
C LEU A 541 25.60 22.67 9.70
N GLU A 542 25.86 23.18 10.91
CA GLU A 542 25.29 24.46 11.42
C GLU A 542 25.74 25.64 10.54
N ARG A 543 27.02 25.67 10.13
CA ARG A 543 27.56 26.74 9.27
C ARG A 543 27.01 26.68 7.85
N ALA A 544 26.84 25.47 7.30
CA ALA A 544 26.38 25.27 5.92
C ALA A 544 24.86 25.46 5.74
N SER A 545 24.08 25.31 6.80
CA SER A 545 22.62 25.46 6.78
C SER A 545 22.11 25.99 8.13
N GLN A 546 22.12 27.32 8.29
CA GLN A 546 21.77 27.99 9.54
C GLN A 546 20.33 27.74 9.98
N ASP A 547 19.38 27.74 9.04
CA ASP A 547 17.96 27.52 9.35
C ASP A 547 17.67 26.06 9.70
N LEU A 548 18.04 25.14 8.83
CA LEU A 548 17.68 23.72 8.98
C LEU A 548 18.56 23.03 10.05
N TRP A 549 19.87 22.89 9.78
CA TRP A 549 20.79 22.21 10.70
C TRP A 549 21.13 23.06 11.92
N GLY A 550 21.30 24.37 11.74
CA GLY A 550 21.50 25.29 12.86
C GLY A 550 20.31 25.27 13.82
N GLY A 551 19.10 25.20 13.30
CA GLY A 551 17.88 25.02 14.09
C GLY A 551 17.89 23.71 14.89
N LEU A 552 18.25 22.57 14.26
CA LEU A 552 18.34 21.27 14.90
C LEU A 552 19.44 21.22 15.99
N VAL A 553 20.64 21.71 15.67
CA VAL A 553 21.79 21.73 16.59
C VAL A 553 21.51 22.66 17.78
N SER A 554 20.89 23.81 17.54
CA SER A 554 20.48 24.75 18.61
C SER A 554 19.42 24.13 19.52
N ASP A 555 18.44 23.38 18.97
CA ASP A 555 17.46 22.65 19.77
C ASP A 555 18.12 21.56 20.62
N ALA A 556 19.04 20.77 20.05
CA ALA A 556 19.79 19.75 20.78
C ALA A 556 20.64 20.37 21.92
N ARG A 557 21.31 21.48 21.65
CA ARG A 557 22.13 22.21 22.62
C ARG A 557 21.27 22.74 23.79
N ARG A 558 20.14 23.38 23.51
CA ARG A 558 19.20 23.91 24.52
C ARG A 558 18.62 22.80 25.41
N ARG A 559 18.43 21.61 24.84
CA ARG A 559 17.89 20.44 25.55
C ARG A 559 18.95 19.60 26.28
N GLY A 560 20.22 20.02 26.25
CA GLY A 560 21.33 19.28 26.85
C GLY A 560 21.57 17.92 26.17
N ARG A 561 21.28 17.81 24.88
CA ARG A 561 21.39 16.55 24.10
C ARG A 561 22.45 16.62 22.99
N LEU A 562 23.23 17.68 22.92
CA LEU A 562 24.40 17.83 22.06
C LEU A 562 25.66 17.47 22.83
N HIS A 563 26.35 16.44 22.43
CA HIS A 563 27.57 15.96 23.10
C HIS A 563 28.74 15.91 22.13
N LYS A 564 29.84 16.61 22.47
CA LYS A 564 31.10 16.48 21.73
C LYS A 564 31.73 15.14 22.04
N VAL A 565 32.07 14.39 21.01
CA VAL A 565 32.63 13.04 21.15
C VAL A 565 33.94 12.88 20.41
N THR A 566 34.79 12.02 20.97
CA THR A 566 36.02 11.51 20.37
C THR A 566 35.93 10.01 20.24
N PRO A 567 36.85 9.35 19.51
CA PRO A 567 36.90 7.88 19.45
C PRO A 567 37.03 7.18 20.82
N SER A 568 37.51 7.88 21.85
CA SER A 568 37.69 7.35 23.22
C SER A 568 36.57 7.72 24.20
N SER A 569 35.55 8.48 23.77
CA SER A 569 34.45 8.88 24.64
C SER A 569 33.65 7.69 25.17
N ASN A 570 33.22 7.80 26.45
CA ASN A 570 32.27 6.85 27.06
C ASN A 570 30.86 7.16 26.57
N LEU A 571 30.39 6.38 25.60
CA LEU A 571 29.08 6.61 24.97
C LEU A 571 27.90 6.30 25.89
N ARG A 572 28.08 5.46 26.91
CA ARG A 572 27.01 5.07 27.84
C ARG A 572 26.43 6.26 28.56
N GLU A 573 27.27 7.23 28.95
CA GLU A 573 26.83 8.46 29.62
C GLU A 573 25.86 9.30 28.78
N PHE A 574 25.98 9.23 27.45
CA PHE A 574 25.16 10.00 26.52
C PHE A 574 23.94 9.26 26.02
N LEU A 575 24.01 7.93 25.98
CA LEU A 575 22.97 7.08 25.39
C LEU A 575 21.98 6.57 26.42
N PHE A 576 22.36 6.41 27.70
CA PHE A 576 21.52 5.78 28.70
C PHE A 576 20.95 6.78 29.70
N LEU A 577 19.73 6.53 30.13
CA LEU A 577 19.13 7.20 31.28
C LEU A 577 19.86 6.73 32.53
N SER A 578 20.32 7.67 33.37
CA SER A 578 20.95 7.41 34.67
C SER A 578 19.97 6.79 35.66
#